data_3c2c6ea2e3a7fb8a04d57500d1df2837
#
_entry.id   3c2c6ea2e3a7fb8a04d57500d1df2837
#
_cell.length_a   1.000
_cell.length_b   1.000
_cell.length_c   1.000
_cell.angle_alpha   90.00
_cell.angle_beta   90.00
_cell.angle_gamma   90.00
#
_symmetry.space_group_name_H-M   'P 1'
#
loop_
_entity.id
_entity.type
_entity.pdbx_description
1 polymer ?
#
loop_
_entity_poly.entity_id
_entity_poly.type
_entity_poly.pdbx_seq_one_letter_code
_entity_poly.pdbx_strand_id
1 'polypeptide(L)'
;ANRQRLILESSAQCVAKDGMLIYSTCTFSREENEDNIAWFLKTHTDFELAEQHRLYPHTFAGEGHFAAVLRRKGGSVRPYAPLKLTPCKDKAYAEFIKDTFTVPPKGTAYAYQNGVNIISAELPEAIAPMLRRSVGVYAGELQKGRFVPHHTLVMAEHGGEYARMLSLDESDARLAAYMRGEEINCPEAWRGYCAVAYRNHSIGWGKAVGGRLKNHLPKGLRAW
;
A
#
# COMPACT_ATOMS: atom_id res chain seq x y z
N ALA A 1 28.42 -0.50 4.55
CA ALA A 1 28.24 -0.08 5.96
C ALA A 1 27.88 1.41 6.10
N ASN A 2 28.66 2.38 5.59
CA ASN A 2 28.41 3.82 5.87
C ASN A 2 27.01 4.31 5.42
N ARG A 3 26.55 3.96 4.23
CA ARG A 3 25.21 4.32 3.74
C ARG A 3 24.11 3.73 4.63
N GLN A 4 24.28 2.51 5.09
CA GLN A 4 23.32 1.84 5.99
C GLN A 4 23.23 2.53 7.34
N ARG A 5 24.38 3.04 7.88
CA ARG A 5 24.38 3.83 9.12
C ARG A 5 23.59 5.13 8.99
N LEU A 6 23.73 5.85 7.87
CA LEU A 6 22.93 7.06 7.61
C LEU A 6 21.44 6.75 7.51
N ILE A 7 21.08 5.60 6.94
CA ILE A 7 19.68 5.15 6.88
C ILE A 7 19.17 4.83 8.28
N LEU A 8 19.94 4.09 9.09
CA LEU A 8 19.58 3.76 10.47
C LEU A 8 19.39 5.03 11.33
N GLU A 9 20.29 6.03 11.20
CA GLU A 9 20.16 7.33 11.88
C GLU A 9 18.83 8.02 11.54
N SER A 10 18.49 8.09 10.26
CA SER A 10 17.22 8.68 9.82
C SER A 10 16.02 7.88 10.31
N SER A 11 16.10 6.55 10.22
CA SER A 11 15.01 5.65 10.60
C SER A 11 14.75 5.68 12.11
N ALA A 12 15.79 5.79 12.93
CA ALA A 12 15.65 5.88 14.39
C ALA A 12 14.77 7.06 14.82
N GLN A 13 14.82 8.17 14.09
CA GLN A 13 14.00 9.36 14.38
C GLN A 13 12.51 9.14 14.10
N CYS A 14 12.17 8.16 13.25
CA CYS A 14 10.79 7.84 12.88
C CYS A 14 10.14 6.80 13.81
N VAL A 15 10.91 6.17 14.70
CA VAL A 15 10.40 5.14 15.61
C VAL A 15 9.76 5.79 16.83
N ALA A 16 8.50 5.49 17.09
CA ALA A 16 7.79 5.94 18.29
C ALA A 16 8.37 5.28 19.56
N LYS A 17 8.05 5.84 20.72
CA LYS A 17 8.33 5.19 22.01
C LYS A 17 7.68 3.80 22.02
N ASP A 18 8.41 2.81 22.51
CA ASP A 18 8.04 1.39 22.53
C ASP A 18 7.83 0.75 21.13
N GLY A 19 8.12 1.51 20.07
CA GLY A 19 8.08 1.04 18.70
C GLY A 19 9.29 0.16 18.34
N MET A 20 9.18 -0.48 17.18
CA MET A 20 10.22 -1.39 16.66
C MET A 20 10.79 -0.88 15.35
N LEU A 21 12.10 -1.05 15.18
CA LEU A 21 12.84 -0.86 13.94
C LEU A 21 13.39 -2.21 13.49
N ILE A 22 13.00 -2.64 12.31
CA ILE A 22 13.52 -3.87 11.71
C ILE A 22 14.61 -3.50 10.70
N TYR A 23 15.80 -3.99 10.94
CA TYR A 23 16.94 -3.88 10.01
C TYR A 23 17.18 -5.22 9.35
N SER A 24 17.28 -5.24 8.03
CA SER A 24 17.55 -6.46 7.30
C SER A 24 18.46 -6.25 6.10
N THR A 25 19.23 -7.28 5.76
CA THR A 25 20.10 -7.33 4.58
C THR A 25 20.11 -8.72 3.96
N CYS A 26 20.49 -8.81 2.69
CA CYS A 26 20.74 -10.06 1.98
C CYS A 26 22.25 -10.37 1.85
N THR A 27 23.12 -9.66 2.58
CA THR A 27 24.57 -9.91 2.59
C THR A 27 25.00 -10.80 3.75
N PHE A 28 26.11 -11.50 3.58
CA PHE A 28 26.78 -12.25 4.64
C PHE A 28 27.86 -11.44 5.36
N SER A 29 28.12 -10.20 4.94
CA SER A 29 29.12 -9.32 5.56
C SER A 29 28.75 -9.01 7.01
N ARG A 30 29.65 -9.31 7.93
CA ARG A 30 29.50 -8.95 9.33
C ARG A 30 29.48 -7.43 9.54
N GLU A 31 30.29 -6.71 8.75
CA GLU A 31 30.39 -5.24 8.80
C GLU A 31 29.05 -4.57 8.47
N GLU A 32 28.27 -5.18 7.57
CA GLU A 32 26.96 -4.66 7.18
C GLU A 32 25.84 -5.16 8.10
N ASN A 33 26.07 -6.17 8.87
CA ASN A 33 25.10 -6.85 9.74
C ASN A 33 25.36 -6.52 11.22
N GLU A 34 26.01 -7.43 11.94
CA GLU A 34 26.20 -7.35 13.39
C GLU A 34 26.98 -6.10 13.82
N ASP A 35 28.00 -5.70 13.06
CA ASP A 35 28.81 -4.54 13.43
C ASP A 35 28.02 -3.24 13.24
N ASN A 36 27.09 -3.16 12.28
CA ASN A 36 26.16 -2.04 12.16
C ASN A 36 25.15 -2.00 13.30
N ILE A 37 24.64 -3.15 13.74
CA ILE A 37 23.73 -3.22 14.89
C ILE A 37 24.47 -2.85 16.18
N ALA A 38 25.68 -3.36 16.38
CA ALA A 38 26.50 -3.00 17.55
C ALA A 38 26.81 -1.48 17.60
N TRP A 39 27.18 -0.92 16.45
CA TRP A 39 27.40 0.53 16.32
C TRP A 39 26.11 1.32 16.62
N PHE A 40 24.97 0.91 16.06
CA PHE A 40 23.68 1.57 16.28
C PHE A 40 23.30 1.57 17.76
N LEU A 41 23.37 0.44 18.44
CA LEU A 41 23.05 0.33 19.87
C LEU A 41 23.99 1.12 20.77
N LYS A 42 25.24 1.29 20.37
CA LYS A 42 26.20 2.16 21.07
C LYS A 42 25.87 3.64 20.91
N THR A 43 25.33 4.03 19.76
CA THR A 43 25.02 5.43 19.44
C THR A 43 23.61 5.81 19.93
N HIS A 44 22.67 4.88 19.88
CA HIS A 44 21.28 5.06 20.28
C HIS A 44 20.94 4.25 21.52
N THR A 45 21.29 4.78 22.69
CA THR A 45 21.14 4.11 24.00
C THR A 45 19.68 3.92 24.43
N ASP A 46 18.77 4.59 23.76
CA ASP A 46 17.31 4.43 23.89
C ASP A 46 16.74 3.23 23.08
N PHE A 47 17.60 2.50 22.35
CA PHE A 47 17.24 1.26 21.71
C PHE A 47 17.87 0.04 22.37
N GLU A 48 17.23 -1.11 22.20
CA GLU A 48 17.76 -2.42 22.56
C GLU A 48 17.55 -3.42 21.41
N LEU A 49 18.41 -4.42 21.34
CA LEU A 49 18.22 -5.56 20.44
C LEU A 49 17.20 -6.50 21.05
N ALA A 50 16.05 -6.64 20.42
CA ALA A 50 15.01 -7.59 20.83
C ALA A 50 15.26 -8.98 20.25
N GLU A 51 15.57 -9.04 18.95
CA GLU A 51 15.81 -10.29 18.22
C GLU A 51 16.85 -10.09 17.13
N GLN A 52 17.58 -11.16 16.80
CA GLN A 52 18.50 -11.18 15.67
C GLN A 52 18.51 -12.56 15.04
N HIS A 53 18.40 -12.62 13.73
CA HIS A 53 18.39 -13.86 12.97
C HIS A 53 19.35 -13.78 11.78
N ARG A 54 20.02 -14.89 11.53
CA ARG A 54 20.82 -15.09 10.33
C ARG A 54 20.37 -16.37 9.65
N LEU A 55 19.86 -16.23 8.45
CA LEU A 55 19.37 -17.32 7.63
C LEU A 55 20.42 -17.66 6.58
N TYR A 56 20.92 -18.89 6.61
CA TYR A 56 21.91 -19.38 5.66
C TYR A 56 21.26 -20.32 4.65
N PRO A 57 21.71 -20.34 3.37
CA PRO A 57 21.14 -21.21 2.34
C PRO A 57 21.22 -22.70 2.64
N HIS A 58 22.17 -23.12 3.47
CA HIS A 58 22.33 -24.53 3.86
C HIS A 58 21.39 -24.97 5.01
N THR A 59 20.77 -24.01 5.71
CA THR A 59 19.84 -24.29 6.83
C THR A 59 18.43 -23.82 6.55
N PHE A 60 18.23 -23.00 5.53
CA PHE A 60 16.96 -22.39 5.20
C PHE A 60 16.77 -22.27 3.68
N ALA A 61 15.58 -22.57 3.17
CA ALA A 61 15.30 -22.44 1.74
C ALA A 61 15.28 -20.95 1.35
N GLY A 62 16.31 -20.49 0.65
CA GLY A 62 16.46 -19.10 0.21
C GLY A 62 17.91 -18.72 -0.04
N GLU A 63 18.14 -17.49 -0.48
CA GLU A 63 19.45 -16.96 -0.85
C GLU A 63 20.30 -16.53 0.37
N GLY A 64 19.72 -16.53 1.55
CA GLY A 64 20.34 -16.05 2.79
C GLY A 64 19.87 -14.64 3.16
N HIS A 65 19.74 -14.42 4.47
CA HIS A 65 19.23 -13.14 4.98
C HIS A 65 19.75 -12.87 6.39
N PHE A 66 19.89 -11.60 6.73
CA PHE A 66 20.11 -11.14 8.10
C PHE A 66 18.94 -10.23 8.49
N ALA A 67 18.43 -10.39 9.71
CA ALA A 67 17.43 -9.52 10.29
C ALA A 67 17.72 -9.25 11.76
N ALA A 68 17.53 -8.00 12.19
CA ALA A 68 17.59 -7.57 13.58
C ALA A 68 16.37 -6.72 13.92
N VAL A 69 15.73 -7.04 15.04
CA VAL A 69 14.61 -6.27 15.60
C VAL A 69 15.13 -5.42 16.74
N LEU A 70 15.05 -4.11 16.58
CA LEU A 70 15.49 -3.12 17.54
C LEU A 70 14.26 -2.46 18.17
N ARG A 71 14.17 -2.47 19.49
CA ARG A 71 13.05 -1.87 20.23
C ARG A 71 13.49 -0.56 20.87
N ARG A 72 12.68 0.48 20.74
CA ARG A 72 12.91 1.77 21.40
C ARG A 72 12.32 1.75 22.81
N LYS A 73 13.17 1.80 23.84
CA LYS A 73 12.78 1.77 25.27
C LYS A 73 12.25 3.10 25.81
N GLY A 74 12.53 4.17 25.15
CA GLY A 74 12.23 5.50 25.63
C GLY A 74 12.05 6.49 24.49
N GLY A 75 12.07 7.74 24.84
CA GLY A 75 11.90 8.85 23.91
C GLY A 75 10.63 9.63 24.20
N SER A 76 10.66 10.92 23.94
CA SER A 76 9.48 11.76 23.98
C SER A 76 8.76 11.67 22.64
N VAL A 77 7.45 11.44 22.68
CA VAL A 77 6.61 11.73 21.51
C VAL A 77 6.66 13.24 21.33
N ARG A 78 7.25 13.72 20.24
CA ARG A 78 7.17 15.16 19.91
C ARG A 78 5.71 15.45 19.58
N PRO A 79 5.02 16.32 20.32
CA PRO A 79 3.69 16.72 19.94
C PRO A 79 3.75 17.39 18.57
N TYR A 80 2.83 17.06 17.71
CA TYR A 80 2.69 17.69 16.39
C TYR A 80 1.28 18.25 16.24
N ALA A 81 1.15 19.34 15.50
CA ALA A 81 -0.15 19.84 15.09
C ALA A 81 -0.72 18.88 14.03
N PRO A 82 -1.95 18.37 14.21
CA PRO A 82 -2.55 17.48 13.23
C PRO A 82 -2.87 18.23 11.93
N LEU A 83 -2.59 17.58 10.81
CA LEU A 83 -2.92 18.12 9.51
C LEU A 83 -4.44 18.14 9.34
N LYS A 84 -4.98 19.34 9.11
CA LYS A 84 -6.41 19.52 8.82
C LYS A 84 -6.66 19.30 7.32
N LEU A 85 -7.19 18.14 6.96
CA LEU A 85 -7.60 17.84 5.61
C LEU A 85 -9.03 18.33 5.36
N THR A 86 -9.24 19.03 4.23
CA THR A 86 -10.59 19.34 3.76
C THR A 86 -11.11 18.12 3.00
N PRO A 87 -12.20 17.47 3.47
CA PRO A 87 -12.75 16.31 2.78
C PRO A 87 -13.15 16.63 1.34
N CYS A 88 -12.92 15.69 0.44
CA CYS A 88 -13.35 15.77 -0.94
C CYS A 88 -14.88 15.77 -1.00
N LYS A 89 -15.47 16.89 -1.50
CA LYS A 89 -16.92 17.06 -1.66
C LYS A 89 -17.39 16.89 -3.10
N ASP A 90 -16.53 16.35 -3.97
CA ASP A 90 -16.88 16.17 -5.38
C ASP A 90 -17.98 15.13 -5.55
N LYS A 91 -19.01 15.48 -6.31
CA LYS A 91 -20.19 14.65 -6.52
C LYS A 91 -19.86 13.36 -7.29
N ALA A 92 -18.99 13.45 -8.30
CA ALA A 92 -18.63 12.28 -9.10
C ALA A 92 -17.84 11.26 -8.29
N TYR A 93 -16.98 11.71 -7.36
CA TYR A 93 -16.31 10.83 -6.39
C TYR A 93 -17.31 10.18 -5.44
N ALA A 94 -18.22 10.95 -4.86
CA ALA A 94 -19.22 10.43 -3.94
C ALA A 94 -20.14 9.38 -4.59
N GLU A 95 -20.58 9.64 -5.83
CA GLU A 95 -21.39 8.72 -6.63
C GLU A 95 -20.60 7.42 -6.95
N PHE A 96 -19.33 7.55 -7.31
CA PHE A 96 -18.47 6.39 -7.54
C PHE A 96 -18.35 5.52 -6.30
N ILE A 97 -18.07 6.10 -5.12
CA ILE A 97 -17.97 5.35 -3.87
C ILE A 97 -19.27 4.64 -3.55
N LYS A 98 -20.40 5.34 -3.63
CA LYS A 98 -21.74 4.77 -3.37
C LYS A 98 -22.11 3.63 -4.34
N ASP A 99 -21.74 3.76 -5.61
CA ASP A 99 -22.04 2.74 -6.62
C ASP A 99 -21.13 1.52 -6.52
N THR A 100 -19.86 1.70 -6.13
CA THR A 100 -18.82 0.68 -6.27
C THR A 100 -18.59 -0.10 -4.99
N PHE A 101 -18.81 0.51 -3.81
CA PHE A 101 -18.51 -0.10 -2.52
C PHE A 101 -19.77 -0.33 -1.68
N THR A 102 -19.84 -1.47 -1.01
CA THR A 102 -20.82 -1.76 0.06
C THR A 102 -20.37 -1.16 1.38
N VAL A 103 -19.05 -1.15 1.62
CA VAL A 103 -18.41 -0.47 2.76
C VAL A 103 -17.38 0.49 2.19
N PRO A 104 -17.54 1.81 2.40
CA PRO A 104 -16.58 2.79 1.88
C PRO A 104 -15.17 2.57 2.41
N PRO A 105 -14.12 2.89 1.61
CA PRO A 105 -12.73 2.86 2.07
C PRO A 105 -12.53 3.66 3.36
N LYS A 106 -11.76 3.11 4.30
CA LYS A 106 -11.47 3.77 5.58
C LYS A 106 -10.56 4.97 5.39
N GLY A 107 -10.91 6.10 6.01
CA GLY A 107 -10.09 7.30 6.02
C GLY A 107 -10.81 8.53 5.49
N THR A 108 -10.06 9.63 5.39
CA THR A 108 -10.54 10.90 4.83
C THR A 108 -10.07 11.04 3.39
N ALA A 109 -11.01 11.09 2.46
CA ALA A 109 -10.70 11.43 1.08
C ALA A 109 -10.48 12.96 0.96
N TYR A 110 -9.39 13.36 0.35
CA TYR A 110 -9.12 14.77 0.04
C TYR A 110 -8.74 14.92 -1.44
N ALA A 111 -9.09 16.05 -2.02
CA ALA A 111 -8.73 16.38 -3.39
C ALA A 111 -7.50 17.28 -3.43
N TYR A 112 -6.55 16.96 -4.30
CA TYR A 112 -5.42 17.80 -4.63
C TYR A 112 -5.29 17.88 -6.15
N GLN A 113 -5.45 19.07 -6.71
CA GLN A 113 -5.62 19.25 -8.15
C GLN A 113 -6.80 18.39 -8.66
N ASN A 114 -6.55 17.51 -9.63
CA ASN A 114 -7.55 16.58 -10.15
C ASN A 114 -7.52 15.21 -9.45
N GLY A 115 -6.56 14.96 -8.58
CA GLY A 115 -6.39 13.69 -7.87
C GLY A 115 -7.17 13.65 -6.58
N VAL A 116 -7.69 12.46 -6.25
CA VAL A 116 -8.30 12.15 -4.95
C VAL A 116 -7.45 11.12 -4.24
N ASN A 117 -7.08 11.41 -2.98
CA ASN A 117 -6.33 10.51 -2.13
C ASN A 117 -7.12 10.22 -0.85
N ILE A 118 -6.91 9.04 -0.27
CA ILE A 118 -7.53 8.62 0.98
C ILE A 118 -6.42 8.43 2.03
N ILE A 119 -6.57 9.08 3.17
CA ILE A 119 -5.64 8.98 4.30
C ILE A 119 -6.41 8.39 5.48
N SER A 120 -5.95 7.25 5.97
CA SER A 120 -6.55 6.51 7.09
C SER A 120 -5.92 6.81 8.45
N ALA A 121 -4.86 7.61 8.49
CA ALA A 121 -4.14 7.98 9.71
C ALA A 121 -4.12 9.50 9.91
N GLU A 122 -3.97 9.92 11.17
CA GLU A 122 -3.66 11.30 11.50
C GLU A 122 -2.21 11.61 11.08
N LEU A 123 -2.02 12.71 10.39
CA LEU A 123 -0.73 13.12 9.86
C LEU A 123 -0.29 14.45 10.47
N PRO A 124 1.03 14.68 10.66
CA PRO A 124 1.55 15.96 11.09
C PRO A 124 1.32 17.05 10.04
N GLU A 125 1.00 18.28 10.48
CA GLU A 125 0.88 19.44 9.59
C GLU A 125 2.16 19.71 8.78
N ALA A 126 3.31 19.37 9.34
CA ALA A 126 4.62 19.52 8.69
C ALA A 126 4.74 18.78 7.35
N ILE A 127 3.91 17.75 7.09
CA ILE A 127 3.91 17.06 5.79
C ILE A 127 3.02 17.72 4.74
N ALA A 128 2.29 18.78 5.08
CA ALA A 128 1.40 19.46 4.13
C ALA A 128 2.06 19.79 2.78
N PRO A 129 3.32 20.28 2.71
CA PRO A 129 4.00 20.52 1.44
C PRO A 129 4.26 19.25 0.62
N MET A 130 4.22 18.08 1.27
CA MET A 130 4.46 16.77 0.64
C MET A 130 3.17 16.09 0.17
N LEU A 131 2.00 16.67 0.45
CA LEU A 131 0.70 16.16 0.01
C LEU A 131 0.59 16.19 -1.50
N ARG A 132 1.00 15.10 -2.10
CA ARG A 132 0.93 14.81 -3.53
C ARG A 132 0.33 13.42 -3.71
N ARG A 133 0.40 12.88 -4.92
CA ARG A 133 -0.07 11.51 -5.24
C ARG A 133 0.57 10.39 -4.39
N SER A 134 1.66 10.68 -3.71
CA SER A 134 2.41 9.69 -2.89
C SER A 134 1.95 9.58 -1.43
N VAL A 135 0.98 10.36 -0.99
CA VAL A 135 0.51 10.35 0.40
C VAL A 135 -0.84 9.67 0.50
N GLY A 136 -0.91 8.60 1.29
CA GLY A 136 -2.09 7.76 1.42
C GLY A 136 -2.36 6.89 0.19
N VAL A 137 -3.59 6.45 0.01
CA VAL A 137 -4.04 5.68 -1.15
C VAL A 137 -4.50 6.64 -2.24
N TYR A 138 -3.84 6.62 -3.38
CA TYR A 138 -4.28 7.38 -4.55
C TYR A 138 -5.53 6.72 -5.15
N ALA A 139 -6.70 7.29 -4.87
CA ALA A 139 -7.97 6.71 -5.24
C ALA A 139 -8.27 6.85 -6.75
N GLY A 140 -7.87 7.96 -7.38
CA GLY A 140 -8.13 8.22 -8.79
C GLY A 140 -8.17 9.70 -9.13
N GLU A 141 -8.75 10.00 -10.28
CA GLU A 141 -8.80 11.37 -10.85
C GLU A 141 -10.20 11.81 -11.19
N LEU A 142 -10.44 13.10 -10.98
CA LEU A 142 -11.63 13.82 -11.46
C LEU A 142 -11.36 14.30 -12.88
N GLN A 143 -12.06 13.72 -13.85
CA GLN A 143 -11.88 14.02 -15.27
C GLN A 143 -13.23 14.38 -15.91
N LYS A 144 -13.40 15.60 -16.38
CA LYS A 144 -14.60 16.06 -17.11
C LYS A 144 -15.92 15.68 -16.42
N GLY A 145 -16.00 15.92 -15.09
CA GLY A 145 -17.21 15.62 -14.31
C GLY A 145 -17.43 14.12 -14.01
N ARG A 146 -16.41 13.28 -14.18
CA ARG A 146 -16.42 11.86 -13.84
C ARG A 146 -15.24 11.54 -12.92
N PHE A 147 -15.42 10.57 -12.06
CA PHE A 147 -14.31 9.98 -11.33
C PHE A 147 -13.77 8.75 -12.06
N VAL A 148 -12.45 8.71 -12.27
CA VAL A 148 -11.75 7.58 -12.87
C VAL A 148 -10.88 6.94 -11.79
N PRO A 149 -11.22 5.74 -11.28
CA PRO A 149 -10.47 5.11 -10.22
C PRO A 149 -9.09 4.67 -10.69
N HIS A 150 -8.12 4.83 -9.82
CA HIS A 150 -6.76 4.33 -10.04
C HIS A 150 -6.62 2.89 -9.53
N HIS A 151 -5.67 2.15 -10.08
CA HIS A 151 -5.40 0.77 -9.70
C HIS A 151 -5.01 0.63 -8.21
N THR A 152 -4.33 1.63 -7.64
CA THR A 152 -3.94 1.65 -6.23
C THR A 152 -5.15 1.48 -5.29
N LEU A 153 -6.31 2.06 -5.64
CA LEU A 153 -7.50 1.96 -4.80
C LEU A 153 -7.99 0.51 -4.69
N VAL A 154 -8.09 -0.22 -5.81
CA VAL A 154 -8.54 -1.62 -5.76
C VAL A 154 -7.55 -2.54 -5.07
N MET A 155 -6.26 -2.20 -5.10
CA MET A 155 -5.22 -2.97 -4.42
C MET A 155 -5.14 -2.68 -2.91
N ALA A 156 -5.63 -1.52 -2.46
CA ALA A 156 -5.62 -1.13 -1.06
C ALA A 156 -6.79 -1.71 -0.26
N GLU A 157 -7.88 -2.10 -0.95
CA GLU A 157 -9.08 -2.63 -0.32
C GLU A 157 -9.11 -4.15 -0.41
N HIS A 158 -9.45 -4.80 0.70
CA HIS A 158 -9.57 -6.26 0.74
C HIS A 158 -10.95 -6.70 0.25
N GLY A 159 -11.00 -7.90 -0.35
CA GLY A 159 -12.22 -8.42 -0.94
C GLY A 159 -13.38 -8.55 0.06
N GLY A 160 -14.59 -8.21 -0.38
CA GLY A 160 -15.83 -8.26 0.42
C GLY A 160 -16.53 -6.91 0.57
N GLU A 161 -15.85 -5.81 0.25
CA GLU A 161 -16.39 -4.46 0.41
C GLU A 161 -16.91 -3.84 -0.90
N TYR A 162 -16.91 -4.62 -1.99
CA TYR A 162 -17.37 -4.16 -3.30
C TYR A 162 -18.81 -4.58 -3.59
N ALA A 163 -19.62 -3.67 -4.12
CA ALA A 163 -20.97 -3.99 -4.61
C ALA A 163 -20.94 -5.00 -5.76
N ARG A 164 -19.85 -5.02 -6.54
CA ARG A 164 -19.61 -5.96 -7.64
C ARG A 164 -18.17 -6.43 -7.61
N MET A 165 -17.96 -7.71 -7.35
CA MET A 165 -16.64 -8.35 -7.38
C MET A 165 -16.71 -9.64 -8.19
N LEU A 166 -15.91 -9.71 -9.25
CA LEU A 166 -15.75 -10.92 -10.07
C LEU A 166 -14.57 -11.73 -9.53
N SER A 167 -14.88 -12.75 -8.72
CA SER A 167 -13.88 -13.69 -8.22
C SER A 167 -13.57 -14.75 -9.27
N LEU A 168 -12.29 -14.91 -9.58
CA LEU A 168 -11.78 -15.90 -10.54
C LEU A 168 -10.83 -16.84 -9.81
N ASP A 169 -10.76 -18.07 -10.25
CA ASP A 169 -9.81 -19.08 -9.78
C ASP A 169 -8.86 -19.54 -10.89
N GLU A 170 -7.97 -20.46 -10.58
CA GLU A 170 -6.96 -20.97 -11.51
C GLU A 170 -7.56 -21.73 -12.69
N SER A 171 -8.74 -22.31 -12.54
CA SER A 171 -9.45 -23.08 -13.58
C SER A 171 -10.27 -22.19 -14.51
N ASP A 172 -10.51 -20.92 -14.11
CA ASP A 172 -11.32 -20.00 -14.90
C ASP A 172 -10.47 -19.34 -16.01
N ALA A 173 -10.76 -19.69 -17.24
CA ALA A 173 -10.04 -19.15 -18.41
C ALA A 173 -10.09 -17.62 -18.50
N ARG A 174 -11.08 -16.96 -17.85
CA ARG A 174 -11.18 -15.50 -17.80
C ARG A 174 -10.04 -14.87 -17.00
N LEU A 175 -9.44 -15.60 -16.05
CA LEU A 175 -8.29 -15.06 -15.29
C LEU A 175 -7.12 -14.78 -16.23
N ALA A 176 -6.72 -15.74 -17.05
CA ALA A 176 -5.62 -15.57 -18.01
C ALA A 176 -5.94 -14.47 -19.04
N ALA A 177 -7.17 -14.42 -19.53
CA ALA A 177 -7.64 -13.37 -20.45
C ALA A 177 -7.57 -11.99 -19.79
N TYR A 178 -8.04 -11.87 -18.55
CA TYR A 178 -7.96 -10.62 -17.81
C TYR A 178 -6.50 -10.18 -17.58
N MET A 179 -5.61 -11.09 -17.22
CA MET A 179 -4.19 -10.78 -17.03
C MET A 179 -3.50 -10.32 -18.32
N ARG A 180 -3.93 -10.77 -19.48
CA ARG A 180 -3.46 -10.24 -20.78
C ARG A 180 -4.09 -8.90 -21.19
N GLY A 181 -5.04 -8.40 -20.39
CA GLY A 181 -5.73 -7.13 -20.68
C GLY A 181 -6.92 -7.25 -21.61
N GLU A 182 -7.40 -8.48 -21.87
CA GLU A 182 -8.56 -8.76 -22.70
C GLU A 182 -9.87 -8.41 -21.97
N GLU A 183 -10.93 -8.18 -22.74
CA GLU A 183 -12.29 -8.07 -22.23
C GLU A 183 -12.82 -9.46 -21.89
N ILE A 184 -13.51 -9.60 -20.75
CA ILE A 184 -14.04 -10.87 -20.29
C ILE A 184 -15.55 -10.80 -20.01
N ASN A 185 -16.22 -11.93 -19.89
CA ASN A 185 -17.64 -11.99 -19.54
C ASN A 185 -17.86 -11.73 -18.05
N CYS A 186 -18.95 -11.04 -17.74
CA CYS A 186 -19.44 -10.81 -16.38
C CYS A 186 -20.98 -10.94 -16.34
N PRO A 187 -21.62 -10.93 -15.15
CA PRO A 187 -23.07 -10.95 -15.06
C PRO A 187 -23.73 -9.84 -15.87
N GLU A 188 -24.77 -10.19 -16.62
CA GLU A 188 -25.46 -9.27 -17.56
C GLU A 188 -26.06 -8.03 -16.89
N ALA A 189 -26.52 -8.20 -15.64
CA ALA A 189 -27.10 -7.12 -14.84
C ALA A 189 -26.07 -6.08 -14.36
N TRP A 190 -24.76 -6.40 -14.42
CA TRP A 190 -23.75 -5.50 -13.90
C TRP A 190 -23.52 -4.29 -14.79
N ARG A 191 -23.36 -3.15 -14.12
CA ARG A 191 -23.03 -1.85 -14.73
C ARG A 191 -22.02 -1.12 -13.85
N GLY A 192 -21.14 -0.34 -14.44
CA GLY A 192 -20.17 0.47 -13.72
C GLY A 192 -18.88 -0.28 -13.36
N TYR A 193 -18.11 0.27 -12.43
CA TYR A 193 -16.88 -0.34 -11.98
C TYR A 193 -17.14 -1.57 -11.10
N CYS A 194 -16.27 -2.56 -11.24
CA CYS A 194 -16.25 -3.76 -10.41
C CYS A 194 -14.81 -4.18 -10.16
N ALA A 195 -14.56 -4.75 -8.98
CA ALA A 195 -13.29 -5.37 -8.69
C ALA A 195 -13.20 -6.73 -9.39
N VAL A 196 -12.01 -7.06 -9.90
CA VAL A 196 -11.65 -8.42 -10.30
C VAL A 196 -10.73 -8.98 -9.23
N ALA A 197 -11.02 -10.18 -8.74
CA ALA A 197 -10.28 -10.80 -7.64
C ALA A 197 -9.81 -12.22 -8.01
N TYR A 198 -8.70 -12.61 -7.43
CA TYR A 198 -8.16 -13.97 -7.43
C TYR A 198 -7.97 -14.43 -5.99
N ARG A 199 -8.54 -15.58 -5.63
CA ARG A 199 -8.50 -16.11 -4.24
C ARG A 199 -8.89 -15.06 -3.18
N ASN A 200 -9.96 -14.30 -3.44
CA ASN A 200 -10.46 -13.19 -2.60
C ASN A 200 -9.53 -11.97 -2.46
N HIS A 201 -8.44 -11.90 -3.23
CA HIS A 201 -7.59 -10.73 -3.31
C HIS A 201 -7.91 -9.95 -4.59
N SER A 202 -8.21 -8.67 -4.45
CA SER A 202 -8.44 -7.79 -5.59
C SER A 202 -7.15 -7.68 -6.42
N ILE A 203 -7.27 -7.92 -7.74
CA ILE A 203 -6.16 -7.85 -8.69
C ILE A 203 -6.29 -6.71 -9.70
N GLY A 204 -7.44 -6.04 -9.74
CA GLY A 204 -7.61 -4.86 -10.58
C GLY A 204 -9.06 -4.48 -10.82
N TRP A 205 -9.25 -3.42 -11.60
CA TRP A 205 -10.56 -2.90 -11.99
C TRP A 205 -11.04 -3.48 -13.30
N GLY A 206 -12.36 -3.67 -13.41
CA GLY A 206 -13.08 -3.78 -14.65
C GLY A 206 -14.23 -2.79 -14.71
N LYS A 207 -14.77 -2.55 -15.90
CA LYS A 207 -16.00 -1.77 -16.08
C LYS A 207 -17.02 -2.58 -16.84
N ALA A 208 -18.11 -2.93 -16.16
CA ALA A 208 -19.15 -3.81 -16.70
C ALA A 208 -20.19 -3.02 -17.53
N VAL A 209 -20.52 -3.56 -18.69
CA VAL A 209 -21.60 -3.09 -19.57
C VAL A 209 -22.15 -4.28 -20.36
N GLY A 210 -23.43 -4.59 -20.19
CA GLY A 210 -24.13 -5.59 -21.04
C GLY A 210 -23.49 -6.99 -21.05
N GLY A 211 -23.14 -7.52 -19.89
CA GLY A 211 -22.53 -8.84 -19.77
C GLY A 211 -21.02 -8.90 -20.10
N ARG A 212 -20.42 -7.78 -20.51
CA ARG A 212 -19.00 -7.66 -20.84
C ARG A 212 -18.31 -6.77 -19.82
N LEU A 213 -17.11 -7.16 -19.42
CA LEU A 213 -16.24 -6.44 -18.51
C LEU A 213 -15.03 -5.92 -19.27
N LYS A 214 -15.03 -4.61 -19.53
CA LYS A 214 -13.88 -3.91 -20.12
C LYS A 214 -12.74 -3.92 -19.12
N ASN A 215 -11.58 -4.37 -19.55
CA ASN A 215 -10.39 -4.49 -18.73
C ASN A 215 -9.77 -3.13 -18.41
N HIS A 216 -9.52 -2.86 -17.13
CA HIS A 216 -8.84 -1.66 -16.63
C HIS A 216 -7.53 -1.99 -15.90
N LEU A 217 -6.97 -3.20 -16.09
CA LEU A 217 -5.64 -3.55 -15.60
C LEU A 217 -4.59 -2.67 -16.30
N PRO A 218 -3.70 -1.99 -15.55
CA PRO A 218 -2.65 -1.17 -16.14
C PRO A 218 -1.79 -1.97 -17.12
N LYS A 219 -1.43 -1.36 -18.25
CA LYS A 219 -0.66 -2.05 -19.30
C LYS A 219 0.64 -2.68 -18.78
N GLY A 220 1.33 -2.01 -17.85
CA GLY A 220 2.58 -2.51 -17.28
C GLY A 220 2.44 -3.70 -16.32
N LEU A 221 1.20 -4.09 -15.97
CA LEU A 221 0.90 -5.24 -15.11
C LEU A 221 0.33 -6.44 -15.89
N ARG A 222 0.18 -6.33 -17.21
CA ARG A 222 -0.37 -7.39 -18.04
C ARG A 222 0.67 -8.47 -18.30
N ALA A 223 0.23 -9.72 -18.22
CA ALA A 223 1.03 -10.86 -18.66
C ALA A 223 1.17 -10.84 -20.21
N TRP A 224 2.31 -11.25 -20.71
CA TRP A 224 2.61 -11.42 -22.15
C TRP A 224 2.30 -12.84 -22.58
#